data_506abb56f14d5e1224a089bf134ab9b1
#
_entry.id   506abb56f14d5e1224a089bf134ab9b1
#
_cell.length_a   1.000
_cell.length_b   1.000
_cell.length_c   1.000
_cell.angle_alpha   90.00
_cell.angle_beta   90.00
_cell.angle_gamma   90.00
#
_symmetry.space_group_name_H-M   'P 1'
#
loop_
_entity.id
_entity.type
_entity.pdbx_description
1 polymer ?
#
loop_
_entity_poly.entity_id
_entity_poly.type
_entity_poly.pdbx_seq_one_letter_code
_entity_poly.pdbx_strand_id
1 'polypeptide(L)'
;DVALGGVDVLGVDERVRLLGWNEGALSVGGVGGSLVGLFGERVVAAPGVVAVVSDGVALTYAELDAAANRLARYLRGRGVGAGSLVGVVLERGVDVVVALLGVLKAGAGYVPVDPRYPVERVGFVLRDAGVVGVVTSVGCGAVVEGCVPEGAVLVVVDEPSVAAELAGLDGSGVGCVVSPDEVAYVIYTSGSTGRPKGVVVSHGNVAALLGSAGELFGLGPGDVWSCFHSVAFDFSVWELWGALVHGARVVVVGFEVSRSPGRFAELLVREGVTVLSQTPSAMYQLLAVDGFVVGALRLVVFGGEALDVGRLAGWWGREGAGGVALVNMYGITETTVHVTHRRVGVGDGVWGSVVGRGLPGVSVFVLDAALRPVPVGVAGEMYVAGTGVAR
;
A
#
# COMPACT_ATOMS: atom_id res chain seq x y z
N ASP A 1 1.11 -38.04 35.16
CA ASP A 1 0.27 -36.82 35.22
C ASP A 1 0.61 -35.93 34.02
N VAL A 2 -0.30 -35.84 33.06
CA VAL A 2 -0.21 -34.89 31.94
C VAL A 2 -0.97 -33.63 32.38
N ALA A 3 -0.30 -32.47 32.34
CA ALA A 3 -1.00 -31.20 32.58
C ALA A 3 -2.15 -31.04 31.54
N LEU A 4 -3.32 -30.57 31.97
CA LEU A 4 -4.47 -30.37 31.08
C LEU A 4 -4.11 -29.58 29.81
N GLY A 5 -3.23 -28.57 29.92
CA GLY A 5 -2.70 -27.83 28.78
C GLY A 5 -1.73 -28.63 27.88
N GLY A 6 -1.36 -29.86 28.25
CA GLY A 6 -0.54 -30.76 27.43
C GLY A 6 -1.34 -31.79 26.63
N VAL A 7 -2.66 -31.82 26.80
CA VAL A 7 -3.53 -32.75 26.06
C VAL A 7 -3.76 -32.24 24.65
N ASP A 8 -3.42 -33.05 23.65
CA ASP A 8 -3.76 -32.76 22.26
C ASP A 8 -5.24 -33.16 22.04
N VAL A 9 -6.05 -32.17 21.76
CA VAL A 9 -7.51 -32.34 21.57
C VAL A 9 -7.92 -32.48 20.10
N LEU A 10 -6.95 -32.28 19.16
CA LEU A 10 -7.23 -32.40 17.72
C LEU A 10 -7.15 -33.84 17.24
N GLY A 11 -8.21 -34.32 16.61
CA GLY A 11 -8.15 -35.55 15.82
C GLY A 11 -7.25 -35.38 14.58
N VAL A 12 -6.77 -36.53 14.06
CA VAL A 12 -5.90 -36.54 12.86
C VAL A 12 -6.56 -35.84 11.68
N ASP A 13 -7.82 -36.15 11.41
CA ASP A 13 -8.57 -35.59 10.27
C ASP A 13 -8.79 -34.07 10.43
N GLU A 14 -9.06 -33.60 11.63
CA GLU A 14 -9.23 -32.17 11.88
C GLU A 14 -7.89 -31.43 11.71
N ARG A 15 -6.80 -32.00 12.19
CA ARG A 15 -5.45 -31.44 11.99
C ARG A 15 -5.10 -31.35 10.49
N VAL A 16 -5.34 -32.40 9.72
CA VAL A 16 -5.14 -32.41 8.26
C VAL A 16 -5.98 -31.32 7.62
N ARG A 17 -7.25 -31.16 8.00
CA ARG A 17 -8.12 -30.11 7.48
C ARG A 17 -7.63 -28.71 7.80
N LEU A 18 -7.19 -28.45 9.04
CA LEU A 18 -6.64 -27.14 9.45
C LEU A 18 -5.36 -26.79 8.69
N LEU A 19 -4.48 -27.76 8.49
CA LEU A 19 -3.26 -27.57 7.70
C LEU A 19 -3.57 -27.37 6.22
N GLY A 20 -4.53 -28.10 5.70
CA GLY A 20 -4.99 -28.00 4.29
C GLY A 20 -5.54 -26.62 3.92
N TRP A 21 -6.00 -25.83 4.88
CA TRP A 21 -6.40 -24.43 4.62
C TRP A 21 -5.23 -23.55 4.18
N ASN A 22 -3.98 -23.98 4.40
CA ASN A 22 -2.75 -23.31 4.00
C ASN A 22 -2.05 -23.96 2.81
N GLU A 23 -2.60 -25.03 2.19
CA GLU A 23 -1.93 -25.77 1.10
C GLU A 23 -1.67 -24.91 -0.14
N GLY A 24 -2.47 -23.90 -0.41
CA GLY A 24 -2.25 -22.93 -1.50
C GLY A 24 -1.13 -21.92 -1.22
N ALA A 25 -0.67 -21.81 0.03
CA ALA A 25 0.34 -20.81 0.43
C ALA A 25 1.76 -21.14 -0.06
N LEU A 26 2.05 -22.40 -0.36
CA LEU A 26 3.40 -22.85 -0.75
C LEU A 26 3.66 -22.84 -2.26
N SER A 27 2.64 -22.60 -3.08
CA SER A 27 2.71 -22.81 -4.54
C SER A 27 2.80 -21.55 -5.39
N VAL A 28 2.92 -20.37 -4.81
CA VAL A 28 3.10 -19.14 -5.60
C VAL A 28 4.57 -19.02 -5.97
N GLY A 29 4.85 -19.32 -7.23
CA GLY A 29 5.99 -18.74 -7.92
C GLY A 29 5.79 -17.23 -7.84
N GLY A 30 6.28 -16.60 -6.76
CA GLY A 30 6.14 -15.16 -6.56
C GLY A 30 6.63 -14.46 -7.83
N VAL A 31 5.95 -13.41 -8.23
CA VAL A 31 6.51 -12.45 -9.18
C VAL A 31 7.78 -11.94 -8.50
N GLY A 32 8.89 -12.66 -8.71
CA GLY A 32 10.18 -12.32 -8.15
C GLY A 32 10.64 -11.03 -8.82
N GLY A 33 10.91 -10.00 -8.03
CA GLY A 33 11.38 -8.76 -8.59
C GLY A 33 11.33 -7.62 -7.57
N SER A 34 11.97 -6.52 -7.92
CA SER A 34 11.80 -5.27 -7.19
C SER A 34 10.65 -4.45 -7.80
N LEU A 35 10.05 -3.56 -7.01
CA LEU A 35 9.03 -2.62 -7.52
C LEU A 35 9.55 -1.80 -8.70
N VAL A 36 10.84 -1.43 -8.65
CA VAL A 36 11.50 -0.69 -9.74
C VAL A 36 11.56 -1.53 -11.01
N GLY A 37 11.89 -2.82 -10.91
CA GLY A 37 11.93 -3.74 -12.05
C GLY A 37 10.55 -3.94 -12.66
N LEU A 38 9.55 -4.26 -11.82
CA LEU A 38 8.16 -4.47 -12.25
C LEU A 38 7.57 -3.22 -12.92
N PHE A 39 7.82 -2.02 -12.36
CA PHE A 39 7.43 -0.77 -12.98
C PHE A 39 8.14 -0.56 -14.34
N GLY A 40 9.45 -0.84 -14.38
CA GLY A 40 10.26 -0.72 -15.60
C GLY A 40 9.72 -1.58 -16.77
N GLU A 41 9.24 -2.79 -16.47
CA GLU A 41 8.57 -3.64 -17.47
C GLU A 41 7.32 -2.95 -18.05
N ARG A 42 6.56 -2.22 -17.24
CA ARG A 42 5.36 -1.49 -17.70
C ARG A 42 5.74 -0.29 -18.53
N VAL A 43 6.81 0.43 -18.17
CA VAL A 43 7.36 1.52 -19.00
C VAL A 43 7.73 1.03 -20.40
N VAL A 44 8.38 -0.12 -20.49
CA VAL A 44 8.75 -0.71 -21.80
C VAL A 44 7.52 -1.15 -22.57
N ALA A 45 6.55 -1.78 -21.90
CA ALA A 45 5.37 -2.33 -22.55
C ALA A 45 4.38 -1.25 -23.06
N ALA A 46 4.24 -0.16 -22.32
CA ALA A 46 3.20 0.85 -22.60
C ALA A 46 3.65 2.28 -22.21
N PRO A 47 4.73 2.83 -22.79
CA PRO A 47 5.32 4.10 -22.37
C PRO A 47 4.38 5.31 -22.46
N GLY A 48 3.48 5.32 -23.44
CA GLY A 48 2.53 6.44 -23.70
C GLY A 48 1.22 6.35 -22.91
N VAL A 49 0.98 5.29 -22.14
CA VAL A 49 -0.21 5.18 -21.31
C VAL A 49 -0.07 6.07 -20.09
N VAL A 50 -1.15 6.74 -19.67
CA VAL A 50 -1.19 7.56 -18.46
C VAL A 50 -1.04 6.65 -17.23
N ALA A 51 0.00 6.88 -16.44
CA ALA A 51 0.31 6.13 -15.22
C ALA A 51 -0.33 6.77 -13.98
N VAL A 52 -0.27 8.11 -13.88
CA VAL A 52 -0.74 8.84 -12.70
C VAL A 52 -1.48 10.11 -13.10
N VAL A 53 -2.53 10.42 -12.34
CA VAL A 53 -3.32 11.65 -12.47
C VAL A 53 -3.56 12.25 -11.08
N SER A 54 -3.41 13.57 -10.94
CA SER A 54 -3.85 14.33 -9.77
C SER A 54 -4.18 15.77 -10.18
N ASP A 55 -5.32 16.28 -9.74
CA ASP A 55 -5.74 17.70 -9.91
C ASP A 55 -5.51 18.27 -11.33
N GLY A 56 -5.82 17.48 -12.36
CA GLY A 56 -5.69 17.85 -13.76
C GLY A 56 -4.28 17.69 -14.35
N VAL A 57 -3.28 17.32 -13.55
CA VAL A 57 -1.95 16.96 -14.03
C VAL A 57 -1.92 15.45 -14.28
N ALA A 58 -1.42 15.05 -15.44
CA ALA A 58 -1.27 13.64 -15.82
C ALA A 58 0.17 13.37 -16.29
N LEU A 59 0.74 12.23 -15.90
CA LEU A 59 2.00 11.75 -16.44
C LEU A 59 1.79 10.35 -17.03
N THR A 60 2.32 10.12 -18.22
CA THR A 60 2.47 8.79 -18.81
C THR A 60 3.51 7.96 -18.06
N TYR A 61 3.55 6.66 -18.32
CA TYR A 61 4.60 5.79 -17.75
C TYR A 61 6.01 6.28 -18.10
N ALA A 62 6.23 6.73 -19.34
CA ALA A 62 7.53 7.27 -19.76
C ALA A 62 7.87 8.60 -19.07
N GLU A 63 6.90 9.50 -18.91
CA GLU A 63 7.12 10.79 -18.24
C GLU A 63 7.36 10.62 -16.74
N LEU A 64 6.60 9.74 -16.08
CA LEU A 64 6.80 9.38 -14.67
C LEU A 64 8.17 8.74 -14.47
N ASP A 65 8.56 7.82 -15.36
CA ASP A 65 9.88 7.18 -15.36
C ASP A 65 11.00 8.20 -15.47
N ALA A 66 10.92 9.09 -16.45
CA ALA A 66 11.93 10.12 -16.70
C ALA A 66 12.06 11.10 -15.53
N ALA A 67 10.92 11.53 -14.94
CA ALA A 67 10.93 12.41 -13.77
C ALA A 67 11.58 11.74 -12.55
N ALA A 68 11.21 10.48 -12.29
CA ALA A 68 11.78 9.69 -11.21
C ALA A 68 13.28 9.39 -11.43
N ASN A 69 13.71 9.14 -12.67
CA ASN A 69 15.13 8.95 -13.02
C ASN A 69 15.97 10.21 -12.75
N ARG A 70 15.45 11.40 -13.08
CA ARG A 70 16.10 12.67 -12.76
C ARG A 70 16.29 12.86 -11.27
N LEU A 71 15.23 12.63 -10.48
CA LEU A 71 15.31 12.71 -9.02
C LEU A 71 16.28 11.66 -8.45
N ALA A 72 16.27 10.44 -8.97
CA ALA A 72 17.19 9.39 -8.55
C ALA A 72 18.65 9.78 -8.81
N ARG A 73 18.97 10.36 -9.98
CA ARG A 73 20.32 10.89 -10.27
C ARG A 73 20.71 12.03 -9.33
N TYR A 74 19.79 12.93 -9.07
CA TYR A 74 20.00 14.05 -8.15
C TYR A 74 20.37 13.55 -6.74
N LEU A 75 19.61 12.58 -6.23
CA LEU A 75 19.84 11.95 -4.93
C LEU A 75 21.18 11.19 -4.90
N ARG A 76 21.47 10.39 -5.93
CA ARG A 76 22.72 9.61 -6.03
C ARG A 76 23.95 10.53 -6.11
N GLY A 77 23.87 11.64 -6.84
CA GLY A 77 24.92 12.64 -6.90
C GLY A 77 25.23 13.28 -5.53
N ARG A 78 24.34 13.10 -4.56
CA ARG A 78 24.48 13.58 -3.17
C ARG A 78 24.72 12.45 -2.15
N GLY A 79 25.09 11.26 -2.65
CA GLY A 79 25.48 10.13 -1.81
C GLY A 79 24.34 9.22 -1.33
N VAL A 80 23.10 9.44 -1.80
CA VAL A 80 21.97 8.54 -1.52
C VAL A 80 22.06 7.30 -2.42
N GLY A 81 21.92 6.10 -1.84
CA GLY A 81 21.99 4.84 -2.59
C GLY A 81 21.53 3.62 -1.79
N ALA A 82 22.04 2.44 -2.16
CA ALA A 82 21.68 1.19 -1.51
C ALA A 82 21.88 1.23 0.01
N GLY A 83 20.89 0.74 0.76
CA GLY A 83 20.87 0.77 2.21
C GLY A 83 20.54 2.13 2.84
N SER A 84 20.38 3.18 2.04
CA SER A 84 19.92 4.49 2.53
C SER A 84 18.42 4.52 2.75
N LEU A 85 17.97 5.38 3.69
CA LEU A 85 16.56 5.74 3.85
C LEU A 85 16.37 7.23 3.55
N VAL A 86 15.31 7.58 2.82
CA VAL A 86 14.98 8.95 2.46
C VAL A 86 13.56 9.28 2.94
N GLY A 87 13.46 10.33 3.76
CA GLY A 87 12.16 10.89 4.16
C GLY A 87 11.45 11.52 2.97
N VAL A 88 10.15 11.25 2.81
CA VAL A 88 9.32 11.90 1.81
C VAL A 88 8.19 12.63 2.53
N VAL A 89 8.24 13.96 2.50
CA VAL A 89 7.29 14.85 3.18
C VAL A 89 6.69 15.78 2.13
N LEU A 90 5.65 15.31 1.47
CA LEU A 90 5.00 15.99 0.35
C LEU A 90 3.48 15.94 0.48
N GLU A 91 2.83 16.98 -0.03
CA GLU A 91 1.38 16.95 -0.25
C GLU A 91 1.00 15.87 -1.26
N ARG A 92 -0.28 15.47 -1.23
CA ARG A 92 -0.83 14.51 -2.20
C ARG A 92 -0.85 15.15 -3.60
N GLY A 93 -0.26 14.46 -4.57
CA GLY A 93 -0.14 14.95 -5.93
C GLY A 93 0.73 14.02 -6.78
N VAL A 94 1.04 14.40 -8.00
CA VAL A 94 1.95 13.63 -8.86
C VAL A 94 3.38 13.64 -8.30
N ASP A 95 3.79 14.70 -7.62
CA ASP A 95 5.15 14.87 -7.09
C ASP A 95 5.48 13.85 -6.01
N VAL A 96 4.52 13.48 -5.15
CA VAL A 96 4.76 12.42 -4.17
C VAL A 96 5.03 11.08 -4.86
N VAL A 97 4.35 10.78 -5.96
CA VAL A 97 4.57 9.54 -6.73
C VAL A 97 5.94 9.55 -7.39
N VAL A 98 6.33 10.67 -7.99
CA VAL A 98 7.67 10.89 -8.56
C VAL A 98 8.73 10.71 -7.47
N ALA A 99 8.51 11.29 -6.28
CA ALA A 99 9.45 11.21 -5.16
C ALA A 99 9.63 9.76 -4.66
N LEU A 100 8.52 9.04 -4.39
CA LEU A 100 8.58 7.65 -3.94
C LEU A 100 9.33 6.77 -4.95
N LEU A 101 8.98 6.88 -6.24
CA LEU A 101 9.63 6.11 -7.30
C LEU A 101 11.08 6.53 -7.49
N GLY A 102 11.40 7.83 -7.43
CA GLY A 102 12.77 8.37 -7.55
C GLY A 102 13.69 7.87 -6.44
N VAL A 103 13.20 7.81 -5.20
CA VAL A 103 13.95 7.25 -4.07
C VAL A 103 14.25 5.77 -4.31
N LEU A 104 13.24 4.97 -4.72
CA LEU A 104 13.45 3.56 -5.03
C LEU A 104 14.44 3.36 -6.18
N LYS A 105 14.37 4.19 -7.23
CA LYS A 105 15.29 4.14 -8.36
C LYS A 105 16.72 4.58 -8.00
N ALA A 106 16.90 5.39 -6.96
CA ALA A 106 18.22 5.68 -6.40
C ALA A 106 18.84 4.46 -5.69
N GLY A 107 18.06 3.42 -5.42
CA GLY A 107 18.43 2.24 -4.62
C GLY A 107 18.17 2.41 -3.12
N ALA A 108 17.42 3.42 -2.73
CA ALA A 108 17.10 3.73 -1.33
C ALA A 108 15.66 3.32 -0.98
N GLY A 109 15.38 3.08 0.30
CA GLY A 109 14.04 2.94 0.83
C GLY A 109 13.42 4.30 1.18
N TYR A 110 12.11 4.46 1.01
CA TYR A 110 11.44 5.68 1.42
C TYR A 110 10.81 5.58 2.81
N VAL A 111 10.80 6.71 3.52
CA VAL A 111 10.10 6.91 4.80
C VAL A 111 9.03 7.97 4.57
N PRO A 112 7.76 7.57 4.32
CA PRO A 112 6.73 8.53 4.00
C PRO A 112 6.20 9.17 5.28
N VAL A 113 6.08 10.47 5.29
CA VAL A 113 5.59 11.24 6.43
C VAL A 113 4.50 12.19 5.95
N ASP A 114 3.33 12.13 6.58
CA ASP A 114 2.24 13.05 6.26
C ASP A 114 2.62 14.47 6.75
N PRO A 115 2.64 15.49 5.89
CA PRO A 115 2.98 16.86 6.29
C PRO A 115 2.00 17.48 7.30
N ARG A 116 0.85 16.84 7.53
CA ARG A 116 -0.12 17.26 8.55
C ARG A 116 0.15 16.71 9.95
N TYR A 117 1.18 15.88 10.09
CA TYR A 117 1.58 15.44 11.41
C TYR A 117 2.15 16.61 12.22
N PRO A 118 2.00 16.60 13.55
CA PRO A 118 2.71 17.53 14.41
C PRO A 118 4.22 17.50 14.10
N VAL A 119 4.86 18.68 14.14
CA VAL A 119 6.30 18.84 13.80
C VAL A 119 7.18 17.91 14.63
N GLU A 120 6.86 17.72 15.92
CA GLU A 120 7.58 16.81 16.81
C GLU A 120 7.52 15.36 16.31
N ARG A 121 6.38 14.93 15.74
CA ARG A 121 6.21 13.59 15.17
C ARG A 121 7.00 13.46 13.86
N VAL A 122 6.97 14.48 13.01
CA VAL A 122 7.78 14.51 11.78
C VAL A 122 9.26 14.37 12.13
N GLY A 123 9.75 15.22 13.03
CA GLY A 123 11.14 15.19 13.47
C GLY A 123 11.53 13.87 14.17
N PHE A 124 10.63 13.28 14.95
CA PHE A 124 10.86 11.97 15.55
C PHE A 124 11.05 10.89 14.46
N VAL A 125 10.11 10.78 13.51
CA VAL A 125 10.15 9.76 12.45
C VAL A 125 11.43 9.87 11.62
N LEU A 126 11.80 11.07 11.17
CA LEU A 126 12.98 11.29 10.35
C LEU A 126 14.28 10.94 11.08
N ARG A 127 14.39 11.27 12.37
CA ARG A 127 15.58 10.95 13.18
C ARG A 127 15.65 9.47 13.56
N ASP A 128 14.53 8.88 13.99
CA ASP A 128 14.47 7.48 14.42
C ASP A 128 14.75 6.52 13.26
N ALA A 129 14.25 6.85 12.07
CA ALA A 129 14.54 6.12 10.84
C ALA A 129 15.98 6.31 10.34
N GLY A 130 16.72 7.31 10.83
CA GLY A 130 18.09 7.60 10.40
C GLY A 130 18.16 7.99 8.92
N VAL A 131 17.21 8.80 8.44
CA VAL A 131 17.19 9.20 7.03
C VAL A 131 18.43 10.03 6.67
N VAL A 132 19.02 9.72 5.51
CA VAL A 132 20.18 10.46 4.96
C VAL A 132 19.76 11.57 4.01
N GLY A 133 18.49 11.67 3.69
CA GLY A 133 17.92 12.72 2.86
C GLY A 133 16.44 12.92 3.14
N VAL A 134 15.92 14.08 2.82
CA VAL A 134 14.49 14.42 2.89
C VAL A 134 14.09 15.10 1.58
N VAL A 135 13.06 14.54 0.93
CA VAL A 135 12.42 15.12 -0.26
C VAL A 135 11.13 15.81 0.20
N THR A 136 11.00 17.09 -0.15
CA THR A 136 9.88 17.93 0.27
C THR A 136 9.54 18.98 -0.79
N SER A 137 8.57 19.85 -0.54
CA SER A 137 8.21 21.00 -1.35
C SER A 137 8.27 22.30 -0.52
N VAL A 138 8.26 23.43 -1.21
CA VAL A 138 8.16 24.77 -0.55
C VAL A 138 6.91 24.81 0.35
N GLY A 139 5.78 24.26 -0.11
CA GLY A 139 4.54 24.21 0.66
C GLY A 139 4.64 23.42 1.97
N CYS A 140 5.54 22.44 2.05
CA CYS A 140 5.80 21.64 3.25
C CYS A 140 7.01 22.16 4.07
N GLY A 141 7.68 23.23 3.63
CA GLY A 141 8.91 23.74 4.24
C GLY A 141 8.79 23.99 5.75
N ALA A 142 7.73 24.64 6.20
CA ALA A 142 7.52 24.95 7.62
C ALA A 142 7.42 23.69 8.51
N VAL A 143 6.97 22.55 7.96
CA VAL A 143 6.84 21.30 8.71
C VAL A 143 8.18 20.58 8.84
N VAL A 144 9.06 20.71 7.85
CA VAL A 144 10.36 20.05 7.86
C VAL A 144 11.47 20.90 8.46
N GLU A 145 11.24 22.22 8.63
CA GLU A 145 12.18 23.12 9.26
C GLU A 145 12.56 22.64 10.67
N GLY A 146 13.85 22.46 10.93
CA GLY A 146 14.34 21.92 12.20
C GLY A 146 14.08 20.41 12.43
N CYS A 147 13.42 19.71 11.49
CA CYS A 147 13.16 18.27 11.55
C CYS A 147 14.20 17.43 10.81
N VAL A 148 14.89 18.03 9.83
CA VAL A 148 15.89 17.34 9.01
C VAL A 148 17.09 16.96 9.88
N PRO A 149 17.50 15.67 9.90
CA PRO A 149 18.67 15.25 10.66
C PRO A 149 19.95 15.96 10.19
N GLU A 150 20.88 16.19 11.11
CA GLU A 150 22.17 16.78 10.79
C GLU A 150 22.91 15.93 9.74
N GLY A 151 23.43 16.56 8.70
CA GLY A 151 24.11 15.90 7.59
C GLY A 151 23.18 15.27 6.55
N ALA A 152 21.88 15.22 6.78
CA ALA A 152 20.94 14.74 5.77
C ALA A 152 20.72 15.77 4.64
N VAL A 153 20.60 15.29 3.40
CA VAL A 153 20.37 16.14 2.23
C VAL A 153 18.92 16.58 2.20
N LEU A 154 18.67 17.89 2.16
CA LEU A 154 17.31 18.42 1.94
C LEU A 154 17.11 18.72 0.44
N VAL A 155 16.04 18.17 -0.14
CA VAL A 155 15.64 18.34 -1.53
C VAL A 155 14.24 18.95 -1.58
N VAL A 156 14.16 20.24 -1.90
CA VAL A 156 12.89 20.96 -2.10
C VAL A 156 12.59 20.96 -3.60
N VAL A 157 11.76 20.03 -4.06
CA VAL A 157 11.62 19.68 -5.50
C VAL A 157 11.08 20.80 -6.37
N ASP A 158 10.28 21.69 -5.80
CA ASP A 158 9.65 22.83 -6.47
C ASP A 158 10.38 24.16 -6.23
N GLU A 159 11.52 24.18 -5.53
CA GLU A 159 12.38 25.34 -5.48
C GLU A 159 12.99 25.60 -6.86
N PRO A 160 12.93 26.83 -7.39
CA PRO A 160 13.33 27.12 -8.76
C PRO A 160 14.74 26.62 -9.14
N SER A 161 15.72 26.72 -8.24
CA SER A 161 17.07 26.23 -8.46
C SER A 161 17.15 24.71 -8.57
N VAL A 162 16.45 23.99 -7.69
CA VAL A 162 16.39 22.52 -7.68
C VAL A 162 15.60 22.01 -8.87
N ALA A 163 14.46 22.63 -9.17
CA ALA A 163 13.64 22.28 -10.32
C ALA A 163 14.41 22.44 -11.63
N ALA A 164 15.20 23.52 -11.78
CA ALA A 164 16.04 23.74 -12.96
C ALA A 164 17.18 22.70 -13.06
N GLU A 165 17.82 22.35 -11.93
CA GLU A 165 18.83 21.29 -11.90
C GLU A 165 18.23 19.93 -12.27
N LEU A 166 17.09 19.57 -11.70
CA LEU A 166 16.36 18.33 -12.03
C LEU A 166 16.00 18.27 -13.51
N ALA A 167 15.47 19.36 -14.07
CA ALA A 167 15.09 19.43 -15.49
C ALA A 167 16.28 19.26 -16.43
N GLY A 168 17.49 19.65 -16.01
CA GLY A 168 18.74 19.52 -16.77
C GLY A 168 19.35 18.11 -16.71
N LEU A 169 18.92 17.26 -15.79
CA LEU A 169 19.43 15.90 -15.68
C LEU A 169 18.83 14.96 -16.74
N ASP A 170 19.60 13.93 -17.11
CA ASP A 170 19.15 12.90 -18.02
C ASP A 170 17.99 12.09 -17.41
N GLY A 171 16.89 11.97 -18.15
CA GLY A 171 15.70 11.20 -17.77
C GLY A 171 15.77 9.69 -18.09
N SER A 172 16.84 9.21 -18.72
CA SER A 172 17.04 7.79 -19.01
C SER A 172 17.25 6.95 -17.73
N GLY A 173 17.19 5.63 -17.82
CA GLY A 173 17.36 4.74 -16.67
C GLY A 173 18.69 4.95 -15.95
N VAL A 174 18.68 4.96 -14.62
CA VAL A 174 19.88 5.19 -13.77
C VAL A 174 20.82 3.98 -13.66
N GLY A 175 20.44 2.83 -14.23
CA GLY A 175 21.26 1.60 -14.20
C GLY A 175 21.42 0.99 -12.80
N CYS A 176 20.58 1.36 -11.83
CA CYS A 176 20.57 0.77 -10.50
C CYS A 176 19.78 -0.54 -10.52
N VAL A 177 20.44 -1.64 -10.17
CA VAL A 177 19.77 -2.93 -9.94
C VAL A 177 19.37 -2.99 -8.48
N VAL A 178 18.08 -3.05 -8.24
CA VAL A 178 17.50 -3.11 -6.89
C VAL A 178 17.09 -4.55 -6.60
N SER A 179 17.64 -5.13 -5.53
CA SER A 179 17.30 -6.49 -5.10
C SER A 179 15.89 -6.54 -4.48
N PRO A 180 15.15 -7.65 -4.64
CA PRO A 180 13.92 -7.87 -3.89
C PRO A 180 14.09 -7.80 -2.37
N ASP A 181 15.27 -8.11 -1.87
CA ASP A 181 15.59 -8.08 -0.44
C ASP A 181 15.90 -6.67 0.09
N GLU A 182 16.12 -5.68 -0.78
CA GLU A 182 16.35 -4.31 -0.35
C GLU A 182 15.06 -3.69 0.20
N VAL A 183 15.25 -2.72 1.10
CA VAL A 183 14.14 -2.01 1.74
C VAL A 183 13.41 -1.16 0.72
N ALA A 184 12.11 -1.38 0.57
CA ALA A 184 11.25 -0.52 -0.22
C ALA A 184 10.78 0.69 0.61
N TYR A 185 10.32 0.44 1.83
CA TYR A 185 9.85 1.50 2.70
C TYR A 185 9.94 1.16 4.19
N VAL A 186 9.88 2.24 5.00
CA VAL A 186 9.66 2.15 6.44
C VAL A 186 8.45 3.00 6.80
N ILE A 187 7.35 2.36 7.21
CA ILE A 187 6.14 3.06 7.66
C ILE A 187 6.02 2.94 9.17
N TYR A 188 5.68 4.07 9.82
CA TYR A 188 5.56 4.16 11.27
C TYR A 188 4.15 3.91 11.75
N THR A 189 4.00 2.91 12.61
CA THR A 189 2.74 2.55 13.27
C THR A 189 2.70 3.04 14.72
N SER A 190 1.51 3.15 15.31
CA SER A 190 1.35 3.43 16.73
C SER A 190 1.78 2.21 17.54
N GLY A 191 2.95 2.29 18.17
CA GLY A 191 3.43 1.21 19.03
C GLY A 191 2.61 1.03 20.31
N SER A 192 2.50 -0.20 20.79
CA SER A 192 1.82 -0.56 22.06
C SER A 192 2.41 0.17 23.28
N THR A 193 3.63 0.69 23.17
CA THR A 193 4.34 1.46 24.21
C THR A 193 4.09 2.98 24.12
N GLY A 194 3.21 3.43 23.21
CA GLY A 194 2.93 4.85 22.98
C GLY A 194 3.95 5.57 22.09
N ARG A 195 5.11 4.97 21.80
CA ARG A 195 6.07 5.50 20.81
C ARG A 195 5.83 4.86 19.44
N PRO A 196 5.83 5.64 18.34
CA PRO A 196 5.74 5.06 17.00
C PRO A 196 6.91 4.11 16.73
N LYS A 197 6.63 3.02 15.99
CA LYS A 197 7.62 2.04 15.56
C LYS A 197 7.66 1.98 14.05
N GLY A 198 8.85 2.01 13.46
CA GLY A 198 9.07 1.83 12.03
C GLY A 198 9.02 0.35 11.65
N VAL A 199 8.16 0.01 10.70
CA VAL A 199 8.08 -1.33 10.10
C VAL A 199 8.83 -1.30 8.78
N VAL A 200 9.83 -2.18 8.66
CA VAL A 200 10.71 -2.27 7.48
C VAL A 200 10.16 -3.31 6.52
N VAL A 201 9.80 -2.88 5.31
CA VAL A 201 9.23 -3.75 4.27
C VAL A 201 10.14 -3.74 3.04
N SER A 202 10.42 -4.92 2.50
CA SER A 202 11.26 -5.09 1.32
C SER A 202 10.47 -4.96 0.01
N HIS A 203 11.18 -4.77 -1.10
CA HIS A 203 10.58 -4.83 -2.44
C HIS A 203 9.91 -6.18 -2.71
N GLY A 204 10.54 -7.27 -2.29
CA GLY A 204 10.02 -8.62 -2.46
C GLY A 204 8.72 -8.87 -1.70
N ASN A 205 8.59 -8.33 -0.49
CA ASN A 205 7.34 -8.43 0.27
C ASN A 205 6.17 -7.81 -0.52
N VAL A 206 6.36 -6.59 -1.03
CA VAL A 206 5.31 -5.89 -1.80
C VAL A 206 5.05 -6.59 -3.13
N ALA A 207 6.09 -7.02 -3.84
CA ALA A 207 5.96 -7.74 -5.11
C ALA A 207 5.17 -9.05 -4.94
N ALA A 208 5.42 -9.80 -3.86
CA ALA A 208 4.68 -11.02 -3.54
C ALA A 208 3.19 -10.75 -3.27
N LEU A 209 2.88 -9.72 -2.47
CA LEU A 209 1.49 -9.30 -2.24
C LEU A 209 0.80 -8.95 -3.55
N LEU A 210 1.40 -8.10 -4.37
CA LEU A 210 0.78 -7.58 -5.59
C LEU A 210 0.67 -8.68 -6.67
N GLY A 211 1.64 -9.57 -6.79
CA GLY A 211 1.59 -10.70 -7.71
C GLY A 211 0.44 -11.66 -7.38
N SER A 212 0.33 -12.07 -6.11
CA SER A 212 -0.75 -12.96 -5.67
C SER A 212 -2.14 -12.33 -5.80
N ALA A 213 -2.25 -11.04 -5.50
CA ALA A 213 -3.51 -10.30 -5.65
C ALA A 213 -3.85 -10.05 -7.12
N GLY A 214 -2.85 -9.83 -7.98
CA GLY A 214 -3.02 -9.67 -9.42
C GLY A 214 -3.74 -10.84 -10.06
N GLU A 215 -3.30 -12.06 -9.75
CA GLU A 215 -3.95 -13.29 -10.20
C GLU A 215 -5.35 -13.47 -9.60
N LEU A 216 -5.48 -13.23 -8.29
CA LEU A 216 -6.72 -13.46 -7.56
C LEU A 216 -7.87 -12.54 -7.99
N PHE A 217 -7.56 -11.28 -8.31
CA PHE A 217 -8.55 -10.24 -8.64
C PHE A 217 -8.52 -9.81 -10.11
N GLY A 218 -7.69 -10.44 -10.94
CA GLY A 218 -7.55 -10.11 -12.36
C GLY A 218 -7.14 -8.65 -12.57
N LEU A 219 -6.13 -8.18 -11.82
CA LEU A 219 -5.64 -6.81 -11.92
C LEU A 219 -4.85 -6.62 -13.23
N GLY A 220 -4.99 -5.46 -13.88
CA GLY A 220 -4.33 -5.25 -15.17
C GLY A 220 -4.40 -3.83 -15.72
N PRO A 221 -3.88 -3.63 -16.95
CA PRO A 221 -3.72 -2.31 -17.57
C PRO A 221 -5.04 -1.55 -17.82
N GLY A 222 -6.17 -2.28 -17.86
CA GLY A 222 -7.50 -1.66 -18.02
C GLY A 222 -8.05 -1.03 -16.75
N ASP A 223 -7.37 -1.17 -15.61
CA ASP A 223 -7.84 -0.65 -14.35
C ASP A 223 -7.50 0.83 -14.13
N VAL A 224 -8.35 1.47 -13.36
CA VAL A 224 -8.14 2.80 -12.81
C VAL A 224 -8.31 2.72 -11.29
N TRP A 225 -7.24 3.02 -10.56
CA TRP A 225 -7.22 2.93 -9.10
C TRP A 225 -7.32 4.30 -8.47
N SER A 226 -8.05 4.43 -7.37
CA SER A 226 -7.96 5.60 -6.52
C SER A 226 -6.86 5.39 -5.46
N CYS A 227 -5.89 6.30 -5.36
CA CYS A 227 -4.98 6.41 -4.24
C CYS A 227 -5.55 7.44 -3.25
N PHE A 228 -6.38 6.93 -2.34
CA PHE A 228 -7.16 7.73 -1.39
C PHE A 228 -6.44 7.96 -0.07
N HIS A 229 -5.66 6.98 0.38
CA HIS A 229 -5.03 7.01 1.69
C HIS A 229 -3.73 7.83 1.67
N SER A 230 -3.35 8.35 2.86
CA SER A 230 -2.05 9.01 3.03
C SER A 230 -0.92 8.03 2.74
N VAL A 231 0.17 8.50 2.11
CA VAL A 231 1.36 7.68 1.85
C VAL A 231 2.04 7.19 3.13
N ALA A 232 1.74 7.82 4.28
CA ALA A 232 2.18 7.38 5.60
C ALA A 232 1.32 6.24 6.20
N PHE A 233 0.29 5.78 5.48
CA PHE A 233 -0.52 4.63 5.82
C PHE A 233 -0.34 3.57 4.73
N ASP A 234 0.01 2.34 5.11
CA ASP A 234 0.42 1.27 4.20
C ASP A 234 -0.63 0.83 3.18
N PHE A 235 -1.92 1.14 3.42
CA PHE A 235 -2.96 0.94 2.41
C PHE A 235 -2.63 1.68 1.10
N SER A 236 -1.95 2.83 1.18
CA SER A 236 -1.46 3.55 0.00
C SER A 236 -0.44 2.76 -0.82
N VAL A 237 0.32 1.87 -0.20
CA VAL A 237 1.27 0.97 -0.89
C VAL A 237 0.50 0.03 -1.83
N TRP A 238 -0.60 -0.54 -1.34
CA TRP A 238 -1.51 -1.34 -2.15
C TRP A 238 -2.12 -0.52 -3.30
N GLU A 239 -2.63 0.69 -3.01
CA GLU A 239 -3.29 1.54 -3.99
C GLU A 239 -2.34 2.01 -5.10
N LEU A 240 -1.17 2.50 -4.71
CA LEU A 240 -0.20 3.08 -5.63
C LEU A 240 0.54 2.01 -6.45
N TRP A 241 1.21 1.09 -5.74
CA TRP A 241 2.02 0.07 -6.41
C TRP A 241 1.16 -0.99 -7.08
N GLY A 242 -0.05 -1.27 -6.54
CA GLY A 242 -1.04 -2.12 -7.19
C GLY A 242 -1.40 -1.63 -8.59
N ALA A 243 -1.61 -0.33 -8.76
CA ALA A 243 -1.84 0.24 -10.08
C ALA A 243 -0.57 0.16 -10.96
N LEU A 244 0.54 0.70 -10.47
CA LEU A 244 1.73 0.93 -11.29
C LEU A 244 2.40 -0.35 -11.79
N VAL A 245 2.48 -1.41 -10.97
CA VAL A 245 3.10 -2.67 -11.40
C VAL A 245 2.22 -3.51 -12.32
N HIS A 246 0.91 -3.27 -12.34
CA HIS A 246 0.00 -3.94 -13.27
C HIS A 246 -0.26 -3.16 -14.57
N GLY A 247 0.39 -2.00 -14.76
CA GLY A 247 0.24 -1.18 -15.96
C GLY A 247 -1.06 -0.35 -15.98
N ALA A 248 -1.70 -0.21 -14.84
CA ALA A 248 -2.94 0.52 -14.64
C ALA A 248 -2.70 2.02 -14.39
N ARG A 249 -3.76 2.81 -14.40
CA ARG A 249 -3.73 4.23 -14.06
C ARG A 249 -4.06 4.43 -12.58
N VAL A 250 -3.29 5.25 -11.87
CA VAL A 250 -3.58 5.67 -10.51
C VAL A 250 -4.07 7.13 -10.49
N VAL A 251 -5.17 7.38 -9.78
CA VAL A 251 -5.71 8.72 -9.50
C VAL A 251 -5.37 9.06 -8.06
N VAL A 252 -4.44 9.99 -7.86
CA VAL A 252 -4.09 10.46 -6.52
C VAL A 252 -5.16 11.43 -6.05
N VAL A 253 -5.85 11.05 -4.97
CA VAL A 253 -6.97 11.83 -4.43
C VAL A 253 -6.44 12.94 -3.54
N GLY A 254 -6.66 14.20 -3.93
CA GLY A 254 -6.29 15.37 -3.14
C GLY A 254 -6.95 15.35 -1.75
N PHE A 255 -6.30 15.97 -0.77
CA PHE A 255 -6.76 15.93 0.62
C PHE A 255 -8.20 16.43 0.79
N GLU A 256 -8.52 17.59 0.23
CA GLU A 256 -9.85 18.19 0.35
C GLU A 256 -10.95 17.31 -0.26
N VAL A 257 -10.63 16.60 -1.34
CA VAL A 257 -11.55 15.62 -1.97
C VAL A 257 -11.72 14.41 -1.06
N SER A 258 -10.64 13.91 -0.45
CA SER A 258 -10.69 12.76 0.44
C SER A 258 -11.49 13.03 1.74
N ARG A 259 -11.67 14.31 2.11
CA ARG A 259 -12.47 14.74 3.28
C ARG A 259 -13.92 15.04 2.94
N SER A 260 -14.30 14.97 1.66
CA SER A 260 -15.65 15.28 1.16
C SER A 260 -16.21 14.07 0.39
N PRO A 261 -17.04 13.22 1.01
CA PRO A 261 -17.59 12.03 0.35
C PRO A 261 -18.31 12.33 -0.97
N GLY A 262 -19.03 13.48 -1.06
CA GLY A 262 -19.70 13.91 -2.29
C GLY A 262 -18.71 14.22 -3.42
N ARG A 263 -17.66 15.02 -3.14
CA ARG A 263 -16.61 15.34 -4.14
C ARG A 263 -15.82 14.09 -4.53
N PHE A 264 -15.64 13.17 -3.60
CA PHE A 264 -14.98 11.90 -3.88
C PHE A 264 -15.85 11.00 -4.78
N ALA A 265 -17.16 10.92 -4.52
CA ALA A 265 -18.11 10.22 -5.40
C ALA A 265 -18.08 10.75 -6.84
N GLU A 266 -18.08 12.08 -7.02
CA GLU A 266 -17.93 12.73 -8.32
C GLU A 266 -16.60 12.38 -9.00
N LEU A 267 -15.50 12.36 -8.24
CA LEU A 267 -14.18 11.97 -8.75
C LEU A 267 -14.18 10.51 -9.25
N LEU A 268 -14.77 9.57 -8.50
CA LEU A 268 -14.83 8.16 -8.91
C LEU A 268 -15.48 7.98 -10.28
N VAL A 269 -16.58 8.71 -10.53
CA VAL A 269 -17.31 8.66 -11.80
C VAL A 269 -16.51 9.37 -12.90
N ARG A 270 -16.04 10.59 -12.64
CA ARG A 270 -15.30 11.41 -13.61
C ARG A 270 -14.04 10.70 -14.11
N GLU A 271 -13.30 10.08 -13.21
CA GLU A 271 -12.06 9.38 -13.56
C GLU A 271 -12.28 7.94 -14.02
N GLY A 272 -13.51 7.42 -13.94
CA GLY A 272 -13.81 6.03 -14.30
C GLY A 272 -13.08 5.01 -13.42
N VAL A 273 -13.02 5.24 -12.11
CA VAL A 273 -12.32 4.36 -11.16
C VAL A 273 -12.94 2.96 -11.17
N THR A 274 -12.10 1.94 -11.36
CA THR A 274 -12.50 0.53 -11.40
C THR A 274 -12.15 -0.23 -10.12
N VAL A 275 -11.05 0.17 -9.45
CA VAL A 275 -10.58 -0.42 -8.20
C VAL A 275 -10.59 0.65 -7.11
N LEU A 276 -11.42 0.43 -6.11
CA LEU A 276 -11.60 1.31 -4.97
C LEU A 276 -11.14 0.62 -3.70
N SER A 277 -10.26 1.25 -2.93
CA SER A 277 -9.87 0.79 -1.60
C SER A 277 -10.37 1.78 -0.55
N GLN A 278 -11.05 1.27 0.47
CA GLN A 278 -11.62 2.12 1.53
C GLN A 278 -11.58 1.42 2.88
N THR A 279 -11.40 2.22 3.94
CA THR A 279 -11.80 1.72 5.26
C THR A 279 -13.32 1.57 5.30
N PRO A 280 -13.87 0.61 6.06
CA PRO A 280 -15.31 0.47 6.24
C PRO A 280 -16.03 1.76 6.56
N SER A 281 -15.52 2.55 7.51
CA SER A 281 -16.14 3.82 7.91
C SER A 281 -16.17 4.84 6.77
N ALA A 282 -15.12 4.93 5.94
CA ALA A 282 -15.11 5.82 4.78
C ALA A 282 -16.11 5.36 3.70
N MET A 283 -16.24 4.05 3.48
CA MET A 283 -17.24 3.52 2.56
C MET A 283 -18.67 3.80 3.02
N TYR A 284 -18.95 3.69 4.32
CA TYR A 284 -20.28 4.01 4.83
C TYR A 284 -20.65 5.48 4.62
N GLN A 285 -19.67 6.40 4.72
CA GLN A 285 -19.88 7.81 4.40
C GLN A 285 -20.14 8.01 2.90
N LEU A 286 -19.42 7.29 2.04
CA LEU A 286 -19.63 7.34 0.60
C LEU A 286 -21.02 6.81 0.21
N LEU A 287 -21.47 5.74 0.84
CA LEU A 287 -22.81 5.18 0.62
C LEU A 287 -23.95 6.11 1.08
N ALA A 288 -23.69 7.00 2.03
CA ALA A 288 -24.63 7.98 2.51
C ALA A 288 -24.76 9.22 1.60
N VAL A 289 -23.94 9.33 0.55
CA VAL A 289 -24.03 10.42 -0.43
C VAL A 289 -25.28 10.21 -1.29
N ASP A 290 -26.13 11.23 -1.33
CA ASP A 290 -27.30 11.23 -2.20
C ASP A 290 -26.88 11.14 -3.67
N GLY A 291 -27.49 10.21 -4.40
CA GLY A 291 -27.16 10.01 -5.83
C GLY A 291 -25.79 9.37 -6.09
N PHE A 292 -25.13 8.78 -5.09
CA PHE A 292 -23.90 8.01 -5.33
C PHE A 292 -24.11 6.93 -6.40
N VAL A 293 -23.29 6.94 -7.43
CA VAL A 293 -23.32 6.03 -8.57
C VAL A 293 -22.14 5.07 -8.49
N VAL A 294 -22.38 3.78 -8.71
CA VAL A 294 -21.34 2.74 -8.73
C VAL A 294 -20.33 2.96 -9.87
N GLY A 295 -20.81 3.51 -11.01
CA GLY A 295 -19.94 3.88 -12.12
C GLY A 295 -19.23 2.70 -12.75
N ALA A 296 -17.92 2.82 -12.92
CA ALA A 296 -17.04 1.83 -13.53
C ALA A 296 -16.43 0.83 -12.50
N LEU A 297 -16.81 0.92 -11.22
CA LEU A 297 -16.25 0.05 -10.18
C LEU A 297 -16.47 -1.44 -10.52
N ARG A 298 -15.41 -2.23 -10.41
CA ARG A 298 -15.45 -3.70 -10.52
C ARG A 298 -14.94 -4.42 -9.29
N LEU A 299 -14.11 -3.72 -8.48
CA LEU A 299 -13.52 -4.24 -7.25
C LEU A 299 -13.54 -3.16 -6.17
N VAL A 300 -14.07 -3.49 -5.00
CA VAL A 300 -13.97 -2.67 -3.79
C VAL A 300 -13.28 -3.50 -2.72
N VAL A 301 -12.17 -2.98 -2.20
CA VAL A 301 -11.37 -3.60 -1.13
C VAL A 301 -11.59 -2.84 0.17
N PHE A 302 -12.00 -3.56 1.20
CA PHE A 302 -12.08 -3.05 2.57
C PHE A 302 -10.86 -3.49 3.37
N GLY A 303 -10.33 -2.59 4.19
CA GLY A 303 -9.21 -2.88 5.08
C GLY A 303 -9.05 -1.84 6.19
N GLY A 304 -8.18 -2.11 7.14
CA GLY A 304 -7.82 -1.20 8.24
C GLY A 304 -8.80 -1.13 9.40
N GLU A 305 -10.04 -1.57 9.24
CA GLU A 305 -11.09 -1.59 10.27
C GLU A 305 -11.94 -2.84 10.15
N ALA A 306 -12.65 -3.20 11.22
CA ALA A 306 -13.63 -4.28 11.18
C ALA A 306 -14.83 -3.91 10.30
N LEU A 307 -15.16 -4.77 9.32
CA LEU A 307 -16.26 -4.55 8.39
C LEU A 307 -17.59 -5.02 9.00
N ASP A 308 -18.54 -4.11 9.15
CA ASP A 308 -19.93 -4.43 9.41
C ASP A 308 -20.70 -4.55 8.08
N VAL A 309 -20.93 -5.78 7.63
CA VAL A 309 -21.62 -6.07 6.37
C VAL A 309 -23.06 -5.58 6.36
N GLY A 310 -23.72 -5.51 7.53
CA GLY A 310 -25.08 -4.99 7.66
C GLY A 310 -25.18 -3.54 7.20
N ARG A 311 -24.15 -2.75 7.42
CA ARG A 311 -24.07 -1.35 6.99
C ARG A 311 -23.85 -1.17 5.48
N LEU A 312 -23.55 -2.25 4.75
CA LEU A 312 -23.52 -2.26 3.29
C LEU A 312 -24.91 -2.50 2.67
N ALA A 313 -25.98 -2.57 3.44
CA ALA A 313 -27.34 -2.81 2.92
C ALA A 313 -27.71 -1.83 1.78
N GLY A 314 -27.31 -0.56 1.88
CA GLY A 314 -27.54 0.44 0.85
C GLY A 314 -26.72 0.23 -0.44
N TRP A 315 -25.73 -0.66 -0.46
CA TRP A 315 -24.98 -1.03 -1.65
C TRP A 315 -25.77 -1.97 -2.57
N TRP A 316 -26.39 -3.01 -1.99
CA TRP A 316 -26.95 -4.14 -2.75
C TRP A 316 -28.12 -3.78 -3.68
N GLY A 317 -28.83 -2.68 -3.40
CA GLY A 317 -29.93 -2.18 -4.23
C GLY A 317 -29.50 -1.19 -5.32
N ARG A 318 -28.22 -0.84 -5.44
CA ARG A 318 -27.74 0.13 -6.41
C ARG A 318 -27.57 -0.50 -7.80
N GLU A 319 -27.91 0.28 -8.82
CA GLU A 319 -27.66 -0.11 -10.20
C GLU A 319 -26.14 -0.33 -10.42
N GLY A 320 -25.78 -1.42 -11.08
CA GLY A 320 -24.40 -1.82 -11.33
C GLY A 320 -23.72 -2.55 -10.17
N ALA A 321 -24.21 -2.50 -8.94
CA ALA A 321 -23.56 -3.09 -7.76
C ALA A 321 -23.37 -4.61 -7.85
N GLY A 322 -24.29 -5.30 -8.54
CA GLY A 322 -24.22 -6.77 -8.68
C GLY A 322 -23.00 -7.29 -9.47
N GLY A 323 -22.37 -6.43 -10.29
CA GLY A 323 -21.15 -6.78 -11.03
C GLY A 323 -19.85 -6.49 -10.26
N VAL A 324 -19.91 -5.86 -9.10
CA VAL A 324 -18.74 -5.43 -8.33
C VAL A 324 -18.37 -6.47 -7.29
N ALA A 325 -17.12 -6.88 -7.28
CA ALA A 325 -16.58 -7.73 -6.22
C ALA A 325 -16.28 -6.88 -4.97
N LEU A 326 -16.98 -7.15 -3.87
CA LEU A 326 -16.65 -6.59 -2.56
C LEU A 326 -15.75 -7.59 -1.83
N VAL A 327 -14.60 -7.12 -1.33
CA VAL A 327 -13.61 -7.98 -0.69
C VAL A 327 -13.19 -7.36 0.65
N ASN A 328 -13.41 -8.09 1.74
CA ASN A 328 -12.84 -7.75 3.03
C ASN A 328 -11.42 -8.32 3.10
N MET A 329 -10.42 -7.46 3.28
CA MET A 329 -9.02 -7.85 3.45
C MET A 329 -8.54 -7.43 4.83
N TYR A 330 -7.75 -8.30 5.45
CA TYR A 330 -7.14 -8.03 6.75
C TYR A 330 -5.63 -8.13 6.62
N GLY A 331 -4.94 -7.28 7.35
CA GLY A 331 -3.49 -7.28 7.51
C GLY A 331 -3.06 -6.14 8.42
N ILE A 332 -1.79 -6.17 8.77
CA ILE A 332 -1.10 -5.13 9.52
C ILE A 332 0.19 -4.78 8.78
N THR A 333 0.78 -3.66 9.11
CA THR A 333 1.99 -3.17 8.41
C THR A 333 3.14 -4.19 8.50
N GLU A 334 3.26 -4.89 9.63
CA GLU A 334 4.24 -5.96 9.88
C GLU A 334 4.06 -7.19 8.97
N THR A 335 2.93 -7.29 8.29
CA THR A 335 2.63 -8.38 7.33
C THR A 335 2.36 -7.86 5.93
N THR A 336 2.89 -6.69 5.60
CA THR A 336 2.82 -6.04 4.28
C THR A 336 1.37 -5.86 3.81
N VAL A 337 0.65 -4.93 4.44
CA VAL A 337 -0.69 -4.43 4.11
C VAL A 337 -1.80 -5.47 4.26
N HIS A 338 -1.77 -6.58 3.50
CA HIS A 338 -2.85 -7.57 3.44
C HIS A 338 -2.34 -9.00 3.58
N VAL A 339 -3.01 -9.77 4.44
CA VAL A 339 -2.72 -11.17 4.76
C VAL A 339 -3.82 -12.10 4.30
N THR A 340 -5.09 -11.68 4.53
CA THR A 340 -6.25 -12.51 4.22
C THR A 340 -7.22 -11.77 3.32
N HIS A 341 -8.09 -12.53 2.67
CA HIS A 341 -9.16 -12.01 1.85
C HIS A 341 -10.45 -12.82 2.03
N ARG A 342 -11.60 -12.15 1.91
CA ARG A 342 -12.91 -12.76 1.80
C ARG A 342 -13.79 -11.94 0.87
N ARG A 343 -14.37 -12.56 -0.14
CA ARG A 343 -15.48 -11.94 -0.89
C ARG A 343 -16.68 -11.81 0.02
N VAL A 344 -17.33 -10.65 -0.04
CA VAL A 344 -18.48 -10.28 0.79
C VAL A 344 -19.72 -10.33 -0.09
N GLY A 345 -20.77 -11.00 0.40
CA GLY A 345 -22.04 -11.15 -0.27
C GLY A 345 -23.24 -10.74 0.59
N VAL A 346 -24.41 -10.71 -0.04
CA VAL A 346 -25.68 -10.52 0.66
C VAL A 346 -25.86 -11.65 1.68
N GLY A 347 -26.09 -11.32 2.94
CA GLY A 347 -26.31 -12.30 4.01
C GLY A 347 -25.08 -12.64 4.86
N ASP A 348 -23.90 -12.16 4.51
CA ASP A 348 -22.68 -12.39 5.30
C ASP A 348 -22.68 -11.65 6.66
N GLY A 349 -23.60 -10.72 6.89
CA GLY A 349 -23.66 -9.87 8.09
C GLY A 349 -23.92 -10.58 9.41
N VAL A 350 -24.23 -11.88 9.40
CA VAL A 350 -24.59 -12.65 10.60
C VAL A 350 -23.38 -13.01 11.46
N TRP A 351 -22.16 -13.00 10.90
CA TRP A 351 -20.95 -13.57 11.50
C TRP A 351 -19.92 -12.54 11.96
N GLY A 352 -20.27 -11.25 11.98
CA GLY A 352 -19.33 -10.17 12.29
C GLY A 352 -18.33 -9.92 11.15
N SER A 353 -17.15 -9.35 11.46
CA SER A 353 -16.11 -9.05 10.48
C SER A 353 -15.24 -10.28 10.19
N VAL A 354 -15.70 -11.14 9.28
CA VAL A 354 -14.93 -12.31 8.85
C VAL A 354 -13.84 -11.88 7.87
N VAL A 355 -12.59 -12.19 8.19
CA VAL A 355 -11.41 -11.80 7.38
C VAL A 355 -11.01 -12.84 6.33
N GLY A 356 -11.63 -14.04 6.36
CA GLY A 356 -11.45 -15.06 5.34
C GLY A 356 -10.21 -15.92 5.52
N ARG A 357 -9.49 -16.18 4.43
CA ARG A 357 -8.32 -17.07 4.37
C ARG A 357 -7.09 -16.33 3.86
N GLY A 358 -5.91 -16.91 4.09
CA GLY A 358 -4.64 -16.39 3.61
C GLY A 358 -4.64 -16.09 2.11
N LEU A 359 -3.98 -15.01 1.73
CA LEU A 359 -3.62 -14.76 0.33
C LEU A 359 -2.68 -15.86 -0.16
N PRO A 360 -2.63 -16.16 -1.46
CA PRO A 360 -1.60 -17.05 -2.01
C PRO A 360 -0.20 -16.60 -1.57
N GLY A 361 0.63 -17.54 -1.12
CA GLY A 361 1.96 -17.23 -0.56
C GLY A 361 1.97 -16.90 0.94
N VAL A 362 0.81 -16.85 1.59
CA VAL A 362 0.67 -16.53 3.02
C VAL A 362 -0.06 -17.66 3.76
N SER A 363 0.57 -18.17 4.82
CA SER A 363 -0.03 -19.14 5.74
C SER A 363 -0.57 -18.43 6.98
N VAL A 364 -1.77 -18.80 7.40
CA VAL A 364 -2.41 -18.26 8.60
C VAL A 364 -2.77 -19.40 9.53
N PHE A 365 -2.30 -19.32 10.77
CA PHE A 365 -2.56 -20.30 11.81
C PHE A 365 -3.26 -19.63 12.98
N VAL A 366 -4.20 -20.35 13.62
CA VAL A 366 -4.78 -19.95 14.90
C VAL A 366 -4.29 -20.91 15.94
N LEU A 367 -3.46 -20.42 16.87
CA LEU A 367 -2.71 -21.24 17.82
C LEU A 367 -3.08 -20.90 19.27
N ASP A 368 -2.90 -21.88 20.14
CA ASP A 368 -2.96 -21.69 21.60
C ASP A 368 -1.66 -21.12 22.18
N ALA A 369 -1.62 -20.89 23.48
CA ALA A 369 -0.43 -20.39 24.19
C ALA A 369 0.79 -21.33 24.12
N ALA A 370 0.58 -22.59 23.73
CA ALA A 370 1.65 -23.57 23.51
C ALA A 370 2.02 -23.72 22.03
N LEU A 371 1.57 -22.80 21.17
CA LEU A 371 1.78 -22.79 19.73
C LEU A 371 1.21 -24.01 19.00
N ARG A 372 0.13 -24.58 19.50
CA ARG A 372 -0.58 -25.69 18.86
C ARG A 372 -1.84 -25.19 18.18
N PRO A 373 -2.21 -25.74 17.00
CA PRO A 373 -3.46 -25.40 16.35
C PRO A 373 -4.65 -25.64 17.29
N VAL A 374 -5.58 -24.69 17.34
CA VAL A 374 -6.84 -24.85 18.08
C VAL A 374 -7.92 -25.52 17.23
N PRO A 375 -8.88 -26.23 17.82
CA PRO A 375 -10.02 -26.80 17.11
C PRO A 375 -10.86 -25.73 16.39
N VAL A 376 -11.59 -26.14 15.36
CA VAL A 376 -12.53 -25.25 14.65
C VAL A 376 -13.56 -24.66 15.61
N GLY A 377 -13.72 -23.33 15.58
CA GLY A 377 -14.63 -22.59 16.45
C GLY A 377 -14.04 -22.19 17.81
N VAL A 378 -12.81 -22.61 18.11
CA VAL A 378 -12.10 -22.19 19.31
C VAL A 378 -11.24 -20.96 19.00
N ALA A 379 -11.26 -19.96 19.89
CA ALA A 379 -10.43 -18.75 19.77
C ALA A 379 -8.96 -19.08 20.10
N GLY A 380 -8.06 -18.43 19.38
CA GLY A 380 -6.60 -18.50 19.59
C GLY A 380 -5.94 -17.25 19.02
N GLU A 381 -4.62 -17.19 19.14
CA GLU A 381 -3.78 -16.13 18.58
C GLU A 381 -3.52 -16.41 17.10
N MET A 382 -3.58 -15.35 16.26
CA MET A 382 -3.31 -15.47 14.83
C MET A 382 -1.82 -15.37 14.55
N TYR A 383 -1.27 -16.38 13.93
CA TYR A 383 0.11 -16.42 13.47
C TYR A 383 0.16 -16.40 11.94
N VAL A 384 1.04 -15.59 11.40
CA VAL A 384 1.20 -15.41 9.95
C VAL A 384 2.62 -15.80 9.56
N ALA A 385 2.74 -16.56 8.49
CA ALA A 385 4.00 -16.93 7.87
C ALA A 385 3.94 -16.78 6.36
N GLY A 386 5.07 -16.57 5.71
CA GLY A 386 5.17 -16.47 4.25
C GLY A 386 5.90 -15.22 3.79
N THR A 387 5.82 -14.97 2.50
CA THR A 387 6.57 -13.90 1.80
C THR A 387 6.13 -12.48 2.17
N GLY A 388 4.96 -12.32 2.80
CA GLY A 388 4.44 -11.01 3.24
C GLY A 388 4.95 -10.56 4.61
N VAL A 389 5.67 -11.39 5.38
CA VAL A 389 6.14 -10.99 6.71
C VAL A 389 7.29 -10.00 6.57
N ALA A 390 7.12 -8.80 7.17
CA ALA A 390 8.13 -7.73 7.19
C ALA A 390 9.32 -8.09 8.09
N ARG A 391 10.38 -7.30 8.00
CA ARG A 391 11.60 -7.47 8.81
C ARG A 391 11.49 -6.78 10.16
#